data_0e5e7ec9c0ce79ef551b72e2c1dcd679
#
_entry.id   0e5e7ec9c0ce79ef551b72e2c1dcd679
#
_cell.length_a   1.000
_cell.length_b   1.000
_cell.length_c   1.000
_cell.angle_alpha   90.00
_cell.angle_beta   90.00
_cell.angle_gamma   90.00
#
_symmetry.space_group_name_H-M   'P 1'
#
loop_
_entity.id
_entity.type
_entity.pdbx_description
1 polymer ?
#
loop_
_entity_poly.entity_id
_entity_poly.type
_entity_poly.pdbx_seq_one_letter_code
_entity_poly.pdbx_strand_id
1 'polypeptide(L)'
;VRADLVVVGGGPRALQALLALDDALAAAEERGQGLGRELVVDLFEPGRPGAGAVWCPDQLPHLLMNLDPSSVDFRSRSGTVSHDYRAWERCVRYVPLRYPPRARMGLYLVWVFGCVERSPRLRIRHRREAVTGLVRGREGWDVLTEGGAARTVAPRVVLATGHAGGGAVDHTELAADVARRGPGAHVAVRGAALTGIDTVLTLTAARGSRWFADGSPEPEQAPVPIGSGLTWVPSGQEPDRITLVSRSGELLMPKPDVLDPAVVEAVRSVTSRWRPGAVPDDGWWDVLVDAAAAAAHASGRRFVRDSAHVVLARGRDEEPWQERWLRDLDRAEGNHPCASSTTSFDEAAWWLGRAWAAGYAHVVASLDRSVRPEHEWRRWRERAARLERWAFGPPAETVRKLLALGEAGMLDVARSVPAEATVEVDAITRGPGVLDDHLGADGAEPRAHDSLWATLLDLGQVQVRPGERGVLTTASGQCISPEGRGTPGLSVLGRPTEDPVIGHDTLLRLHADVERWAERIAAEMVAGRAVMPRQRGAKLRTAAAGAATAAVGEA
;
A
#
# COMPACT_ATOMS: atom_id res chain seq x y z
N VAL A 1 -22.59 5.16 -21.85
CA VAL A 1 -21.66 6.31 -21.97
C VAL A 1 -20.32 5.79 -22.46
N ARG A 2 -19.64 6.52 -23.36
CA ARG A 2 -18.33 6.11 -23.89
C ARG A 2 -17.21 6.92 -23.24
N ALA A 3 -16.15 6.22 -22.81
CA ALA A 3 -14.90 6.81 -22.35
C ALA A 3 -13.74 6.31 -23.23
N ASP A 4 -12.62 7.05 -23.25
CA ASP A 4 -11.38 6.59 -23.89
C ASP A 4 -10.63 5.60 -22.98
N LEU A 5 -10.75 5.82 -21.67
CA LEU A 5 -10.14 5.03 -20.59
C LEU A 5 -11.12 4.94 -19.41
N VAL A 6 -11.19 3.78 -18.80
CA VAL A 6 -11.80 3.58 -17.49
C VAL A 6 -10.70 3.31 -16.47
N VAL A 7 -10.78 3.97 -15.33
CA VAL A 7 -9.93 3.72 -14.15
C VAL A 7 -10.84 3.20 -13.03
N VAL A 8 -10.54 2.02 -12.50
CA VAL A 8 -11.27 1.43 -11.38
C VAL A 8 -10.41 1.51 -10.12
N GLY A 9 -10.93 2.20 -9.10
CA GLY A 9 -10.23 2.60 -7.90
C GLY A 9 -9.63 4.00 -8.04
N GLY A 10 -9.84 4.84 -7.02
CA GLY A 10 -9.40 6.23 -7.00
C GLY A 10 -8.30 6.52 -5.96
N GLY A 11 -7.61 5.49 -5.48
CA GLY A 11 -6.55 5.64 -4.49
C GLY A 11 -5.21 6.15 -5.06
N PRO A 12 -4.14 6.18 -4.24
CA PRO A 12 -2.84 6.73 -4.63
C PRO A 12 -2.23 6.11 -5.89
N ARG A 13 -2.48 4.83 -6.15
CA ARG A 13 -1.96 4.16 -7.35
C ARG A 13 -2.66 4.65 -8.63
N ALA A 14 -3.97 4.82 -8.58
CA ALA A 14 -4.72 5.44 -9.68
C ALA A 14 -4.25 6.89 -9.93
N LEU A 15 -4.00 7.64 -8.85
CA LEU A 15 -3.48 9.00 -8.92
C LEU A 15 -2.10 9.05 -9.60
N GLN A 16 -1.18 8.15 -9.22
CA GLN A 16 0.12 8.02 -9.90
C GLN A 16 -0.03 7.66 -11.37
N ALA A 17 -0.96 6.77 -11.71
CA ALA A 17 -1.23 6.38 -13.10
C ALA A 17 -1.76 7.57 -13.93
N LEU A 18 -2.69 8.34 -13.39
CA LEU A 18 -3.23 9.53 -14.06
C LEU A 18 -2.17 10.62 -14.26
N LEU A 19 -1.31 10.85 -13.25
CA LEU A 19 -0.18 11.79 -13.37
C LEU A 19 0.83 11.34 -14.42
N ALA A 20 1.24 10.08 -14.39
CA ALA A 20 2.16 9.55 -15.39
C ALA A 20 1.57 9.60 -16.81
N LEU A 21 0.26 9.38 -16.96
CA LEU A 21 -0.44 9.50 -18.23
C LEU A 21 -0.48 10.96 -18.72
N ASP A 22 -0.75 11.90 -17.82
CA ASP A 22 -0.70 13.34 -18.12
C ASP A 22 0.70 13.77 -18.58
N ASP A 23 1.75 13.30 -17.90
CA ASP A 23 3.15 13.53 -18.27
C ASP A 23 3.50 12.92 -19.64
N ALA A 24 3.04 11.71 -19.92
CA ALA A 24 3.29 11.04 -21.21
C ALA A 24 2.56 11.73 -22.36
N LEU A 25 1.35 12.23 -22.13
CA LEU A 25 0.59 13.03 -23.11
C LEU A 25 1.24 14.39 -23.34
N ALA A 26 1.72 15.08 -22.30
CA ALA A 26 2.46 16.32 -22.43
C ALA A 26 3.73 16.12 -23.28
N ALA A 27 4.50 15.09 -23.00
CA ALA A 27 5.69 14.78 -23.80
C ALA A 27 5.35 14.43 -25.26
N ALA A 28 4.19 13.81 -25.52
CA ALA A 28 3.71 13.58 -26.89
C ALA A 28 3.34 14.90 -27.59
N GLU A 29 2.72 15.85 -26.89
CA GLU A 29 2.39 17.20 -27.41
C GLU A 29 3.67 17.97 -27.77
N GLU A 30 4.69 17.96 -26.94
CA GLU A 30 5.99 18.60 -27.19
C GLU A 30 6.66 18.03 -28.45
N ARG A 31 6.45 16.75 -28.76
CA ARG A 31 6.91 16.11 -30.00
C ARG A 31 6.01 16.38 -31.21
N GLY A 32 4.98 17.20 -31.07
CA GLY A 32 3.99 17.45 -32.13
C GLY A 32 3.01 16.29 -32.39
N GLN A 33 2.95 15.34 -31.48
CA GLN A 33 2.10 14.13 -31.57
C GLN A 33 0.87 14.19 -30.63
N GLY A 34 0.52 15.36 -30.16
CA GLY A 34 -0.60 15.55 -29.25
C GLY A 34 -1.95 15.04 -29.78
N LEU A 35 -2.86 14.67 -28.90
CA LEU A 35 -4.19 14.16 -29.25
C LEU A 35 -5.07 15.24 -29.91
N GLY A 36 -4.82 16.53 -29.63
CA GLY A 36 -5.64 17.66 -30.11
C GLY A 36 -7.03 17.72 -29.47
N ARG A 37 -7.27 16.95 -28.43
CA ARG A 37 -8.46 16.95 -27.57
C ARG A 37 -8.12 16.40 -26.21
N GLU A 38 -8.98 16.66 -25.24
CA GLU A 38 -8.91 16.00 -23.93
C GLU A 38 -9.19 14.50 -24.06
N LEU A 39 -8.48 13.71 -23.28
CA LEU A 39 -8.74 12.29 -23.07
C LEU A 39 -9.88 12.13 -22.06
N VAL A 40 -10.96 11.46 -22.43
CA VAL A 40 -12.10 11.24 -21.55
C VAL A 40 -11.85 10.03 -20.68
N VAL A 41 -11.74 10.25 -19.36
CA VAL A 41 -11.50 9.21 -18.34
C VAL A 41 -12.72 9.09 -17.45
N ASP A 42 -13.32 7.90 -17.37
CA ASP A 42 -14.28 7.57 -16.30
C ASP A 42 -13.53 6.94 -15.13
N LEU A 43 -13.53 7.60 -13.99
CA LEU A 43 -12.93 7.15 -12.74
C LEU A 43 -14.02 6.59 -11.83
N PHE A 44 -14.02 5.29 -11.59
CA PHE A 44 -14.93 4.62 -10.66
C PHE A 44 -14.28 4.54 -9.27
N GLU A 45 -14.82 5.29 -8.33
CA GLU A 45 -14.39 5.34 -6.94
C GLU A 45 -15.58 5.71 -6.06
N PRO A 46 -16.08 4.82 -5.18
CA PRO A 46 -17.20 5.13 -4.30
C PRO A 46 -16.92 6.30 -3.35
N GLY A 47 -15.68 6.37 -2.87
CA GLY A 47 -15.22 7.37 -1.93
C GLY A 47 -14.69 8.65 -2.58
N ARG A 48 -13.77 9.31 -1.86
CA ARG A 48 -13.11 10.54 -2.30
C ARG A 48 -11.84 10.21 -3.10
N PRO A 49 -11.76 10.58 -4.39
CA PRO A 49 -10.58 10.28 -5.20
C PRO A 49 -9.30 10.92 -4.67
N GLY A 50 -8.18 10.27 -4.95
CA GLY A 50 -6.83 10.63 -4.53
C GLY A 50 -6.36 9.84 -3.31
N ALA A 51 -7.13 9.87 -2.24
CA ALA A 51 -6.74 9.30 -0.96
C ALA A 51 -6.94 7.77 -0.86
N GLY A 52 -8.02 7.23 -1.44
CA GLY A 52 -8.41 5.83 -1.22
C GLY A 52 -8.75 5.53 0.25
N ALA A 53 -8.97 4.27 0.57
CA ALA A 53 -9.41 3.85 1.90
C ALA A 53 -8.35 4.06 2.99
N VAL A 54 -7.06 3.79 2.69
CA VAL A 54 -5.97 3.84 3.68
C VAL A 54 -5.64 5.26 4.14
N TRP A 55 -5.81 6.25 3.26
CA TRP A 55 -5.45 7.65 3.50
C TRP A 55 -6.68 8.55 3.63
N CYS A 56 -7.81 8.00 4.05
CA CYS A 56 -9.04 8.77 4.21
C CYS A 56 -8.76 10.05 5.04
N PRO A 57 -9.12 11.25 4.55
CA PRO A 57 -8.91 12.50 5.29
C PRO A 57 -9.70 12.61 6.59
N ASP A 58 -10.77 11.84 6.71
CA ASP A 58 -11.70 11.92 7.84
C ASP A 58 -11.36 10.91 8.96
N GLN A 59 -10.22 10.18 8.83
CA GLN A 59 -9.77 9.23 9.84
C GLN A 59 -9.20 9.91 11.10
N LEU A 60 -9.11 9.13 12.18
CA LEU A 60 -8.73 9.62 13.50
C LEU A 60 -7.29 10.19 13.53
N PRO A 61 -7.04 11.30 14.25
CA PRO A 61 -5.77 12.03 14.20
C PRO A 61 -4.59 11.30 14.84
N HIS A 62 -4.83 10.30 15.70
CA HIS A 62 -3.77 9.48 16.31
C HIS A 62 -3.24 8.37 15.39
N LEU A 63 -3.88 8.15 14.23
CA LEU A 63 -3.40 7.21 13.22
C LEU A 63 -2.28 7.87 12.42
N LEU A 64 -1.04 7.60 12.82
CA LEU A 64 0.13 8.26 12.25
C LEU A 64 0.65 7.54 11.00
N MET A 65 1.34 8.28 10.15
CA MET A 65 2.15 7.70 9.10
C MET A 65 3.29 6.87 9.69
N ASN A 66 3.67 5.81 8.99
CA ASN A 66 4.82 4.98 9.34
C ASN A 66 6.07 5.32 8.51
N LEU A 67 6.11 6.48 7.88
CA LEU A 67 7.26 6.95 7.11
C LEU A 67 7.34 8.47 7.14
N ASP A 68 8.55 9.03 6.94
CA ASP A 68 8.72 10.46 6.79
C ASP A 68 8.13 10.90 5.44
N PRO A 69 7.16 11.81 5.43
CA PRO A 69 6.51 12.25 4.22
C PRO A 69 7.40 13.07 3.27
N SER A 70 8.62 13.46 3.68
CA SER A 70 9.60 14.09 2.79
C SER A 70 10.00 13.19 1.60
N SER A 71 9.78 11.89 1.75
CA SER A 71 10.02 10.90 0.70
C SER A 71 8.82 10.70 -0.25
N VAL A 72 7.67 11.33 0.04
CA VAL A 72 6.47 11.26 -0.80
C VAL A 72 6.45 12.41 -1.79
N ASP A 73 6.61 12.08 -3.06
CA ASP A 73 6.68 13.05 -4.16
C ASP A 73 5.69 12.68 -5.27
N PHE A 74 4.70 13.54 -5.49
CA PHE A 74 3.72 13.47 -6.56
C PHE A 74 3.88 14.61 -7.58
N ARG A 75 5.03 15.29 -7.59
CA ARG A 75 5.28 16.32 -8.60
C ARG A 75 5.30 15.69 -10.00
N SER A 76 4.67 16.37 -10.95
CA SER A 76 4.60 15.95 -12.35
C SER A 76 5.62 16.68 -13.22
N ARG A 77 6.12 16.01 -14.27
CA ARG A 77 7.01 16.62 -15.28
C ARG A 77 6.27 17.64 -16.12
N SER A 78 4.97 17.41 -16.35
CA SER A 78 4.06 18.34 -17.07
C SER A 78 3.79 19.65 -16.31
N GLY A 79 4.18 19.75 -15.04
CA GLY A 79 3.87 20.88 -14.18
C GLY A 79 2.45 20.89 -13.61
N THR A 80 1.63 19.87 -13.91
CA THR A 80 0.25 19.76 -13.38
C THR A 80 0.24 19.71 -11.87
N VAL A 81 1.21 19.07 -11.23
CA VAL A 81 1.45 19.09 -9.79
C VAL A 81 2.84 19.65 -9.52
N SER A 82 2.92 20.78 -8.84
CA SER A 82 4.16 21.53 -8.61
C SER A 82 4.77 21.34 -7.22
N HIS A 83 4.03 20.77 -6.26
CA HIS A 83 4.44 20.66 -4.87
C HIS A 83 4.53 19.19 -4.42
N ASP A 84 5.65 18.84 -3.80
CA ASP A 84 5.74 17.65 -2.95
C ASP A 84 4.94 17.86 -1.65
N TYR A 85 4.85 16.82 -0.82
CA TYR A 85 4.11 16.91 0.44
C TYR A 85 4.60 18.05 1.35
N ARG A 86 5.91 18.23 1.49
CA ARG A 86 6.48 19.25 2.39
C ARG A 86 6.26 20.68 1.87
N ALA A 87 6.30 20.89 0.56
CA ALA A 87 5.98 22.16 -0.04
C ALA A 87 4.49 22.49 0.14
N TRP A 88 3.61 21.52 -0.09
CA TRP A 88 2.18 21.66 0.15
C TRP A 88 1.87 21.94 1.63
N GLU A 89 2.48 21.21 2.57
CA GLU A 89 2.32 21.38 4.02
C GLU A 89 2.64 22.82 4.46
N ARG A 90 3.72 23.41 3.90
CA ARG A 90 4.05 24.83 4.13
C ARG A 90 3.00 25.79 3.57
N CYS A 91 2.46 25.52 2.37
CA CYS A 91 1.43 26.36 1.76
C CYS A 91 0.14 26.40 2.59
N VAL A 92 -0.26 25.28 3.18
CA VAL A 92 -1.45 25.22 4.05
C VAL A 92 -1.14 25.56 5.52
N ARG A 93 0.12 25.93 5.84
CA ARG A 93 0.59 26.37 7.16
C ARG A 93 0.42 25.33 8.27
N TYR A 94 0.53 24.05 7.95
CA TYR A 94 0.62 23.01 8.97
C TYR A 94 1.98 23.02 9.65
N VAL A 95 1.99 22.72 10.97
CA VAL A 95 3.22 22.46 11.69
C VAL A 95 3.84 21.17 11.14
N PRO A 96 5.10 21.21 10.69
CA PRO A 96 5.78 20.00 10.21
C PRO A 96 5.91 18.97 11.32
N LEU A 97 5.45 17.76 11.05
CA LEU A 97 5.62 16.60 11.91
C LEU A 97 6.41 15.54 11.17
N ARG A 98 7.27 14.81 11.88
CA ARG A 98 8.03 13.71 11.29
C ARG A 98 7.10 12.59 10.83
N TYR A 99 6.16 12.24 11.69
CA TYR A 99 5.11 11.26 11.42
C TYR A 99 3.74 11.92 11.58
N PRO A 100 3.26 12.63 10.54
CA PRO A 100 1.97 13.30 10.63
C PRO A 100 0.81 12.29 10.63
N PRO A 101 -0.39 12.70 11.05
CA PRO A 101 -1.60 11.91 10.88
C PRO A 101 -1.81 11.48 9.43
N ARG A 102 -2.23 10.23 9.21
CA ARG A 102 -2.57 9.72 7.86
C ARG A 102 -3.63 10.57 7.17
N ALA A 103 -4.58 11.12 7.94
CA ALA A 103 -5.57 12.06 7.44
C ALA A 103 -4.95 13.27 6.72
N ARG A 104 -3.81 13.79 7.23
CA ARG A 104 -3.11 14.92 6.60
C ARG A 104 -2.49 14.53 5.25
N MET A 105 -1.93 13.31 5.14
CA MET A 105 -1.50 12.77 3.85
C MET A 105 -2.68 12.62 2.89
N GLY A 106 -3.82 12.16 3.40
CA GLY A 106 -5.05 12.07 2.61
C GLY A 106 -5.49 13.40 2.03
N LEU A 107 -5.42 14.49 2.81
CA LEU A 107 -5.71 15.85 2.32
C LEU A 107 -4.75 16.27 1.20
N TYR A 108 -3.46 15.94 1.33
CA TYR A 108 -2.49 16.18 0.26
C TYR A 108 -2.83 15.40 -1.02
N LEU A 109 -3.17 14.12 -0.90
CA LEU A 109 -3.53 13.29 -2.06
C LEU A 109 -4.82 13.76 -2.74
N VAL A 110 -5.81 14.22 -1.97
CA VAL A 110 -7.02 14.87 -2.52
C VAL A 110 -6.67 16.18 -3.26
N TRP A 111 -5.75 16.97 -2.71
CA TRP A 111 -5.27 18.18 -3.38
C TRP A 111 -4.55 17.85 -4.69
N VAL A 112 -3.68 16.82 -4.71
CA VAL A 112 -3.01 16.31 -5.92
C VAL A 112 -4.04 15.90 -6.96
N PHE A 113 -5.09 15.15 -6.55
CA PHE A 113 -6.17 14.77 -7.46
C PHE A 113 -6.86 16.01 -8.07
N GLY A 114 -7.17 17.03 -7.27
CA GLY A 114 -7.74 18.28 -7.75
C GLY A 114 -6.82 19.02 -8.74
N CYS A 115 -5.50 18.84 -8.68
CA CYS A 115 -4.58 19.33 -9.71
C CYS A 115 -4.71 18.53 -11.01
N VAL A 116 -4.77 17.19 -10.92
CA VAL A 116 -4.94 16.30 -12.09
C VAL A 116 -6.27 16.56 -12.79
N GLU A 117 -7.35 16.76 -12.03
CA GLU A 117 -8.69 17.07 -12.57
C GLU A 117 -8.72 18.36 -13.41
N ARG A 118 -7.79 19.29 -13.13
CA ARG A 118 -7.63 20.55 -13.90
C ARG A 118 -6.64 20.44 -15.07
N SER A 119 -6.07 19.26 -15.33
CA SER A 119 -5.18 19.07 -16.47
C SER A 119 -5.90 19.38 -17.79
N PRO A 120 -5.29 20.14 -18.70
CA PRO A 120 -5.87 20.41 -20.01
C PRO A 120 -5.90 19.19 -20.94
N ARG A 121 -5.27 18.09 -20.54
CA ARG A 121 -5.16 16.85 -21.33
C ARG A 121 -6.15 15.78 -20.92
N LEU A 122 -6.67 15.84 -19.68
CA LEU A 122 -7.55 14.83 -19.10
C LEU A 122 -8.91 15.43 -18.73
N ARG A 123 -9.98 14.83 -19.24
CA ARG A 123 -11.34 15.12 -18.80
C ARG A 123 -11.83 13.99 -17.92
N ILE A 124 -11.66 14.12 -16.59
CA ILE A 124 -12.04 13.10 -15.62
C ILE A 124 -13.53 13.24 -15.26
N ARG A 125 -14.24 12.12 -15.33
CA ARG A 125 -15.63 11.98 -14.88
C ARG A 125 -15.66 11.02 -13.71
N HIS A 126 -15.76 11.55 -12.50
CA HIS A 126 -15.86 10.74 -11.28
C HIS A 126 -17.22 10.05 -11.21
N ARG A 127 -17.21 8.72 -11.10
CA ARG A 127 -18.36 7.83 -10.90
C ARG A 127 -18.28 7.29 -9.48
N ARG A 128 -19.24 7.68 -8.63
CA ARG A 128 -19.33 7.23 -7.23
C ARG A 128 -19.98 5.85 -7.12
N GLU A 129 -19.43 4.89 -7.81
CA GLU A 129 -19.95 3.54 -7.91
C GLU A 129 -18.83 2.53 -7.76
N ALA A 130 -19.12 1.40 -7.10
CA ALA A 130 -18.23 0.24 -7.07
C ALA A 130 -18.41 -0.59 -8.36
N VAL A 131 -17.30 -0.97 -8.98
CA VAL A 131 -17.30 -1.88 -10.12
C VAL A 131 -17.30 -3.32 -9.61
N THR A 132 -18.29 -4.09 -10.05
CA THR A 132 -18.48 -5.50 -9.65
C THR A 132 -18.10 -6.50 -10.72
N GLY A 133 -17.89 -6.04 -11.96
CA GLY A 133 -17.49 -6.91 -13.05
C GLY A 133 -17.08 -6.14 -14.31
N LEU A 134 -16.35 -6.82 -15.16
CA LEU A 134 -15.95 -6.34 -16.49
C LEU A 134 -16.23 -7.43 -17.52
N VAL A 135 -16.94 -7.09 -18.60
CA VAL A 135 -17.24 -8.01 -19.69
C VAL A 135 -16.69 -7.45 -21.00
N ARG A 136 -15.97 -8.28 -21.73
CA ARG A 136 -15.42 -7.88 -23.02
C ARG A 136 -16.47 -7.95 -24.10
N GLY A 137 -16.82 -6.80 -24.68
CA GLY A 137 -17.73 -6.65 -25.81
C GLY A 137 -17.00 -6.36 -27.14
N ARG A 138 -17.77 -6.08 -28.20
CA ARG A 138 -17.22 -5.75 -29.52
C ARG A 138 -16.53 -4.39 -29.58
N GLU A 139 -16.97 -3.43 -28.76
CA GLU A 139 -16.48 -2.05 -28.75
C GLU A 139 -15.46 -1.78 -27.65
N GLY A 140 -15.12 -2.78 -26.84
CA GLY A 140 -14.24 -2.65 -25.68
C GLY A 140 -14.78 -3.39 -24.47
N TRP A 141 -14.57 -2.83 -23.30
CA TRP A 141 -15.00 -3.38 -22.02
C TRP A 141 -16.28 -2.73 -21.54
N ASP A 142 -17.27 -3.54 -21.22
CA ASP A 142 -18.47 -3.15 -20.50
C ASP A 142 -18.21 -3.18 -19.01
N VAL A 143 -18.44 -2.06 -18.32
CA VAL A 143 -18.26 -1.92 -16.88
C VAL A 143 -19.58 -2.18 -16.17
N LEU A 144 -19.58 -3.12 -15.24
CA LEU A 144 -20.73 -3.47 -14.40
C LEU A 144 -20.55 -2.87 -13.01
N THR A 145 -21.61 -2.28 -12.46
CA THR A 145 -21.63 -1.64 -11.13
C THR A 145 -22.77 -2.17 -10.28
N GLU A 146 -22.68 -2.07 -8.96
CA GLU A 146 -23.73 -2.49 -8.02
C GLU A 146 -25.07 -1.79 -8.27
N GLY A 147 -25.04 -0.52 -8.67
CA GLY A 147 -26.24 0.30 -8.89
C GLY A 147 -26.97 0.04 -10.21
N GLY A 148 -26.43 -0.82 -11.10
CA GLY A 148 -26.99 -1.06 -12.42
C GLY A 148 -27.12 0.21 -13.28
N ALA A 149 -26.33 1.24 -12.99
CA ALA A 149 -26.36 2.53 -13.66
C ALA A 149 -25.97 2.44 -15.14
N ALA A 150 -26.06 3.54 -15.85
CA ALA A 150 -25.85 3.60 -17.29
C ALA A 150 -24.56 2.89 -17.72
N ARG A 151 -24.69 1.91 -18.61
CA ARG A 151 -23.59 1.14 -19.19
C ARG A 151 -22.45 2.04 -19.66
N THR A 152 -21.28 1.86 -19.07
CA THR A 152 -20.04 2.52 -19.52
C THR A 152 -19.25 1.53 -20.36
N VAL A 153 -18.82 2.00 -21.54
CA VAL A 153 -17.99 1.20 -22.46
C VAL A 153 -16.70 1.94 -22.73
N ALA A 154 -15.58 1.26 -22.63
CA ALA A 154 -14.28 1.82 -22.94
C ALA A 154 -13.37 0.81 -23.64
N PRO A 155 -12.56 1.24 -24.62
CA PRO A 155 -11.58 0.36 -25.25
C PRO A 155 -10.46 -0.07 -24.30
N ARG A 156 -10.27 0.67 -23.20
CA ARG A 156 -9.21 0.44 -22.21
C ARG A 156 -9.72 0.59 -20.80
N VAL A 157 -9.28 -0.32 -19.94
CA VAL A 157 -9.56 -0.32 -18.50
C VAL A 157 -8.26 -0.55 -17.75
N VAL A 158 -8.04 0.20 -16.68
CA VAL A 158 -6.99 -0.05 -15.69
C VAL A 158 -7.60 -0.25 -14.32
N LEU A 159 -7.24 -1.35 -13.68
CA LEU A 159 -7.64 -1.69 -12.32
C LEU A 159 -6.54 -1.26 -11.35
N ALA A 160 -6.87 -0.36 -10.44
CA ALA A 160 -6.00 0.13 -9.37
C ALA A 160 -6.75 0.06 -8.04
N THR A 161 -7.42 -1.06 -7.79
CA THR A 161 -8.40 -1.25 -6.72
C THR A 161 -7.81 -1.28 -5.31
N GLY A 162 -6.48 -1.31 -5.18
CA GLY A 162 -5.82 -1.29 -3.86
C GLY A 162 -6.04 -2.58 -3.09
N HIS A 163 -6.47 -2.47 -1.84
CA HIS A 163 -6.84 -3.62 -1.03
C HIS A 163 -8.18 -4.18 -1.48
N ALA A 164 -8.19 -5.37 -2.05
CA ALA A 164 -9.41 -6.03 -2.44
C ALA A 164 -10.21 -6.48 -1.19
N GLY A 165 -11.54 -6.39 -1.28
CA GLY A 165 -12.46 -6.97 -0.30
C GLY A 165 -12.56 -6.27 1.06
N GLY A 166 -12.19 -5.01 1.19
CA GLY A 166 -12.52 -4.18 2.35
C GLY A 166 -11.96 -4.63 3.71
N GLY A 167 -10.82 -5.31 3.74
CA GLY A 167 -10.24 -5.92 4.94
C GLY A 167 -9.46 -4.99 5.88
N ALA A 168 -9.66 -3.68 5.85
CA ALA A 168 -9.09 -2.77 6.84
C ALA A 168 -10.10 -2.53 7.98
N VAL A 169 -9.61 -2.47 9.22
CA VAL A 169 -10.42 -2.05 10.37
C VAL A 169 -10.89 -0.62 10.13
N ASP A 170 -12.18 -0.38 10.17
CA ASP A 170 -12.69 0.99 10.28
C ASP A 170 -12.51 1.45 11.74
N HIS A 171 -11.43 2.18 11.96
CA HIS A 171 -11.09 2.68 13.30
C HIS A 171 -12.10 3.69 13.83
N THR A 172 -12.84 4.39 12.96
CA THR A 172 -13.89 5.32 13.37
C THR A 172 -15.12 4.58 13.87
N GLU A 173 -15.53 3.54 13.14
CA GLU A 173 -16.60 2.65 13.57
C GLU A 173 -16.23 1.89 14.84
N LEU A 174 -15.00 1.35 14.91
CA LEU A 174 -14.48 0.67 16.09
C LEU A 174 -14.50 1.59 17.32
N ALA A 175 -14.02 2.83 17.20
CA ALA A 175 -14.04 3.79 18.29
C ALA A 175 -15.47 4.06 18.78
N ALA A 176 -16.43 4.17 17.87
CA ALA A 176 -17.84 4.35 18.19
C ALA A 176 -18.44 3.10 18.84
N ASP A 177 -18.13 1.90 18.35
CA ASP A 177 -18.65 0.64 18.92
C ASP A 177 -18.14 0.41 20.34
N VAL A 178 -16.85 0.56 20.56
CA VAL A 178 -16.27 0.40 21.91
C VAL A 178 -16.78 1.49 22.85
N ALA A 179 -17.01 2.73 22.37
CA ALA A 179 -17.64 3.77 23.18
C ALA A 179 -19.05 3.39 23.65
N ARG A 180 -19.82 2.69 22.82
CA ARG A 180 -21.16 2.19 23.19
C ARG A 180 -21.12 1.09 24.27
N ARG A 181 -20.04 0.28 24.30
CA ARG A 181 -19.91 -0.83 25.26
C ARG A 181 -19.50 -0.37 26.66
N GLY A 182 -18.93 0.84 26.78
CA GLY A 182 -18.47 1.42 28.05
C GLY A 182 -17.16 0.84 28.58
N PRO A 183 -16.66 1.34 29.71
CA PRO A 183 -15.50 0.79 30.43
C PRO A 183 -15.81 -0.61 30.98
N GLY A 184 -14.79 -1.39 31.31
CA GLY A 184 -14.95 -2.71 31.94
C GLY A 184 -14.75 -3.90 31.00
N ALA A 185 -14.36 -3.67 29.73
CA ALA A 185 -14.15 -4.75 28.76
C ALA A 185 -12.67 -5.20 28.71
N HIS A 186 -12.44 -6.52 28.58
CA HIS A 186 -11.16 -7.05 28.15
C HIS A 186 -11.21 -7.25 26.62
N VAL A 187 -10.43 -6.47 25.87
CA VAL A 187 -10.43 -6.48 24.40
C VAL A 187 -9.24 -7.28 23.88
N ALA A 188 -9.49 -8.36 23.15
CA ALA A 188 -8.48 -9.09 22.40
C ALA A 188 -8.40 -8.55 20.96
N VAL A 189 -7.24 -8.06 20.54
CA VAL A 189 -6.98 -7.55 19.19
C VAL A 189 -6.18 -8.60 18.42
N ARG A 190 -6.84 -9.27 17.49
CA ARG A 190 -6.18 -10.26 16.60
C ARG A 190 -5.36 -9.54 15.54
N GLY A 191 -4.05 -9.79 15.54
CA GLY A 191 -3.08 -9.14 14.65
C GLY A 191 -2.26 -8.07 15.37
N ALA A 192 -0.94 -8.30 15.44
CA ALA A 192 0.02 -7.44 16.12
C ALA A 192 0.96 -6.70 15.14
N ALA A 193 0.46 -6.41 13.94
CA ALA A 193 1.10 -5.53 12.97
C ALA A 193 0.61 -4.08 13.14
N LEU A 194 0.91 -3.19 12.18
CA LEU A 194 0.57 -1.77 12.29
C LEU A 194 -0.93 -1.53 12.53
N THR A 195 -1.81 -2.32 11.89
CA THR A 195 -3.27 -2.21 12.11
C THR A 195 -3.67 -2.55 13.55
N GLY A 196 -3.04 -3.57 14.15
CA GLY A 196 -3.26 -3.90 15.57
C GLY A 196 -2.77 -2.79 16.50
N ILE A 197 -1.62 -2.18 16.21
CA ILE A 197 -1.09 -1.02 16.92
C ILE A 197 -2.06 0.17 16.82
N ASP A 198 -2.54 0.48 15.62
CA ASP A 198 -3.53 1.52 15.39
C ASP A 198 -4.83 1.24 16.18
N THR A 199 -5.24 -0.03 16.26
CA THR A 199 -6.39 -0.46 17.06
C THR A 199 -6.18 -0.18 18.56
N VAL A 200 -5.01 -0.50 19.12
CA VAL A 200 -4.68 -0.17 20.53
C VAL A 200 -4.75 1.33 20.77
N LEU A 201 -4.18 2.14 19.87
CA LEU A 201 -4.24 3.61 19.97
C LEU A 201 -5.67 4.15 19.82
N THR A 202 -6.52 3.49 19.02
CA THR A 202 -7.94 3.82 18.93
C THR A 202 -8.67 3.52 20.24
N LEU A 203 -8.33 2.42 20.91
CA LEU A 203 -8.92 2.03 22.19
C LEU A 203 -8.42 2.87 23.37
N THR A 204 -7.38 3.67 23.20
CA THR A 204 -6.74 4.48 24.24
C THR A 204 -6.70 5.97 23.86
N ALA A 205 -5.84 6.40 22.95
CA ALA A 205 -5.67 7.79 22.57
C ALA A 205 -6.96 8.46 22.07
N ALA A 206 -7.75 7.77 21.24
CA ALA A 206 -9.02 8.31 20.76
C ALA A 206 -10.09 8.43 21.86
N ARG A 207 -9.88 7.75 22.97
CA ARG A 207 -10.78 7.80 24.15
C ARG A 207 -10.32 8.80 25.20
N GLY A 208 -9.24 9.54 24.94
CA GLY A 208 -8.76 10.62 25.78
C GLY A 208 -7.55 10.30 26.65
N SER A 209 -6.96 9.10 26.54
CA SER A 209 -5.68 8.78 27.18
C SER A 209 -4.60 9.78 26.79
N ARG A 210 -3.72 10.10 27.72
CA ARG A 210 -2.57 10.99 27.52
C ARG A 210 -1.27 10.32 27.94
N TRP A 211 -0.16 10.79 27.36
CA TRP A 211 1.19 10.37 27.70
C TRP A 211 2.04 11.59 27.98
N PHE A 212 2.76 11.58 29.09
CA PHE A 212 3.63 12.66 29.53
C PHE A 212 5.06 12.16 29.61
N ALA A 213 6.01 12.97 29.18
CA ALA A 213 7.43 12.67 29.36
C ALA A 213 7.79 12.71 30.85
N ASP A 214 8.69 11.83 31.27
CA ASP A 214 9.17 11.79 32.65
C ASP A 214 9.79 13.14 33.06
N GLY A 215 9.45 13.61 34.27
CA GLY A 215 9.87 14.91 34.75
C GLY A 215 9.03 16.10 34.31
N SER A 216 7.97 15.90 33.52
CA SER A 216 6.96 16.93 33.23
C SER A 216 6.09 17.21 34.48
N PRO A 217 5.70 18.49 34.73
CA PRO A 217 4.93 18.85 35.91
C PRO A 217 3.45 18.52 35.78
N GLU A 218 3.06 17.20 35.71
CA GLU A 218 1.70 16.72 35.82
C GLU A 218 1.63 15.19 36.04
N PRO A 219 0.55 14.68 36.61
CA PRO A 219 -0.10 15.01 37.89
C PRO A 219 0.36 14.09 39.04
N GLU A 220 0.04 14.46 40.26
CA GLU A 220 0.42 13.86 41.58
C GLU A 220 0.17 12.36 41.79
N GLN A 221 -0.32 11.59 40.77
CA GLN A 221 -0.75 10.19 40.93
C GLN A 221 -0.26 9.24 39.83
N ALA A 222 0.67 9.65 38.96
CA ALA A 222 1.19 8.74 37.93
C ALA A 222 2.23 7.75 38.51
N PRO A 223 2.14 6.44 38.17
CA PRO A 223 3.19 5.49 38.57
C PRO A 223 4.53 5.89 37.98
N VAL A 224 5.61 5.65 38.73
CA VAL A 224 6.98 5.91 38.28
C VAL A 224 7.27 4.99 37.08
N PRO A 225 7.61 5.53 35.91
CA PRO A 225 7.84 4.70 34.73
C PRO A 225 9.15 3.93 34.81
N ILE A 226 9.11 2.71 34.32
CA ILE A 226 10.28 1.84 34.20
C ILE A 226 10.57 1.62 32.72
N GLY A 227 11.38 2.50 32.11
CA GLY A 227 11.99 2.20 30.81
C GLY A 227 11.36 2.80 29.55
N SER A 228 10.05 3.10 29.49
CA SER A 228 9.43 3.74 28.31
C SER A 228 9.78 5.24 28.18
N GLY A 229 10.12 5.88 29.27
CA GLY A 229 10.31 7.34 29.36
C GLY A 229 9.01 8.13 29.25
N LEU A 230 7.86 7.45 29.32
CA LEU A 230 6.52 8.05 29.30
C LEU A 230 5.65 7.52 30.43
N THR A 231 4.92 8.41 31.05
CA THR A 231 3.83 8.07 31.98
C THR A 231 2.51 8.12 31.23
N TRP A 232 1.76 7.01 31.21
CA TRP A 232 0.40 6.96 30.67
C TRP A 232 -0.62 7.37 31.73
N VAL A 233 -1.56 8.24 31.34
CA VAL A 233 -2.67 8.71 32.19
C VAL A 233 -3.98 8.34 31.52
N PRO A 234 -4.79 7.46 32.14
CA PRO A 234 -6.09 7.07 31.62
C PRO A 234 -7.10 8.21 31.69
N SER A 235 -8.07 8.20 30.79
CA SER A 235 -9.24 9.06 30.82
C SER A 235 -10.41 8.45 31.64
N GLY A 236 -10.32 7.14 31.92
CA GLY A 236 -11.40 6.35 32.51
C GLY A 236 -12.45 5.89 31.50
N GLN A 237 -12.19 6.07 30.22
CA GLN A 237 -13.06 5.62 29.12
C GLN A 237 -12.47 4.44 28.35
N GLU A 238 -11.26 4.02 28.68
CA GLU A 238 -10.56 2.89 28.07
C GLU A 238 -11.20 1.55 28.50
N PRO A 239 -10.95 0.45 27.72
CA PRO A 239 -11.17 -0.90 28.23
C PRO A 239 -10.34 -1.14 29.50
N ASP A 240 -10.73 -2.11 30.33
CA ASP A 240 -9.94 -2.48 31.50
C ASP A 240 -8.61 -3.13 31.11
N ARG A 241 -8.59 -3.84 29.99
CA ARG A 241 -7.40 -4.53 29.46
C ARG A 241 -7.47 -4.69 27.97
N ILE A 242 -6.31 -4.61 27.31
CA ILE A 242 -6.14 -4.90 25.88
C ILE A 242 -5.08 -6.00 25.74
N THR A 243 -5.37 -7.04 24.94
CA THR A 243 -4.40 -8.07 24.58
C THR A 243 -4.16 -8.06 23.07
N LEU A 244 -2.95 -7.74 22.63
CA LEU A 244 -2.52 -7.95 21.24
C LEU A 244 -2.22 -9.42 21.00
N VAL A 245 -2.90 -10.04 20.04
CA VAL A 245 -2.71 -11.45 19.71
C VAL A 245 -1.79 -11.60 18.51
N SER A 246 -0.60 -12.15 18.75
CA SER A 246 0.41 -12.48 17.73
C SER A 246 0.70 -13.96 17.75
N ARG A 247 0.36 -14.70 16.70
CA ARG A 247 0.61 -16.15 16.60
C ARG A 247 2.06 -16.56 16.84
N SER A 248 3.00 -15.72 16.44
CA SER A 248 4.44 -15.94 16.68
C SER A 248 4.90 -15.43 18.06
N GLY A 249 4.07 -14.65 18.77
CA GLY A 249 4.51 -13.91 19.96
C GLY A 249 5.43 -12.72 19.63
N GLU A 250 5.77 -12.53 18.36
CA GLU A 250 6.68 -11.46 17.90
C GLU A 250 5.91 -10.20 17.53
N LEU A 251 6.36 -9.06 18.04
CA LEU A 251 5.90 -7.74 17.63
C LEU A 251 6.78 -7.18 16.50
N LEU A 252 6.33 -6.11 15.88
CA LEU A 252 7.13 -5.37 14.91
C LEU A 252 8.31 -4.69 15.60
N MET A 253 9.51 -4.84 15.07
CA MET A 253 10.72 -4.18 15.60
C MET A 253 10.64 -2.66 15.33
N PRO A 254 10.85 -1.81 16.34
CA PRO A 254 10.95 -0.36 16.11
C PRO A 254 12.04 -0.04 15.08
N LYS A 255 11.77 0.93 14.24
CA LYS A 255 12.75 1.36 13.24
C LYS A 255 13.42 2.67 13.67
N PRO A 256 14.69 2.88 13.28
CA PRO A 256 15.34 4.16 13.47
C PRO A 256 14.65 5.22 12.62
N ASP A 257 14.64 6.42 13.12
CA ASP A 257 14.07 7.57 12.42
C ASP A 257 14.76 7.85 11.07
N VAL A 258 16.08 7.72 11.06
CA VAL A 258 16.91 7.87 9.85
C VAL A 258 17.89 6.70 9.82
N LEU A 259 18.01 6.06 8.65
CA LEU A 259 19.13 5.15 8.42
C LEU A 259 20.39 5.98 8.12
N ASP A 260 21.50 5.62 8.76
CA ASP A 260 22.79 6.22 8.48
C ASP A 260 23.10 6.07 6.97
N PRO A 261 23.45 7.17 6.27
CA PRO A 261 23.82 7.11 4.86
C PRO A 261 24.96 6.12 4.55
N ALA A 262 25.93 5.96 5.46
CA ALA A 262 27.01 4.99 5.30
C ALA A 262 26.50 3.55 5.34
N VAL A 263 25.52 3.26 6.21
CA VAL A 263 24.83 1.96 6.26
C VAL A 263 24.05 1.71 4.97
N VAL A 264 23.32 2.71 4.48
CA VAL A 264 22.55 2.60 3.24
C VAL A 264 23.46 2.30 2.05
N GLU A 265 24.58 3.02 1.93
CA GLU A 265 25.54 2.83 0.85
C GLU A 265 26.22 1.45 0.92
N ALA A 266 26.65 1.02 2.10
CA ALA A 266 27.25 -0.30 2.31
C ALA A 266 26.29 -1.42 1.90
N VAL A 267 25.01 -1.33 2.30
CA VAL A 267 23.99 -2.29 1.92
C VAL A 267 23.75 -2.30 0.41
N ARG A 268 23.56 -1.14 -0.20
CA ARG A 268 23.27 -1.02 -1.64
C ARG A 268 24.43 -1.54 -2.50
N SER A 269 25.67 -1.30 -2.11
CA SER A 269 26.86 -1.85 -2.77
C SER A 269 26.81 -3.38 -2.84
N VAL A 270 26.43 -4.03 -1.75
CA VAL A 270 26.33 -5.50 -1.70
C VAL A 270 25.10 -6.01 -2.43
N THR A 271 23.93 -5.43 -2.20
CA THR A 271 22.65 -5.89 -2.78
C THR A 271 22.56 -5.63 -4.29
N SER A 272 23.38 -4.75 -4.86
CA SER A 272 23.53 -4.58 -6.32
C SER A 272 24.03 -5.86 -7.03
N ARG A 273 24.50 -6.87 -6.29
CA ARG A 273 24.87 -8.20 -6.82
C ARG A 273 23.66 -9.01 -7.25
N TRP A 274 22.46 -8.72 -6.71
CA TRP A 274 21.23 -9.36 -7.18
C TRP A 274 20.92 -8.96 -8.62
N ARG A 275 20.57 -9.94 -9.42
CA ARG A 275 20.25 -9.76 -10.85
C ARG A 275 18.75 -9.84 -11.06
N PRO A 276 18.17 -9.09 -12.02
CA PRO A 276 16.77 -9.26 -12.41
C PRO A 276 16.45 -10.70 -12.81
N GLY A 277 15.28 -11.20 -12.38
CA GLY A 277 14.87 -12.58 -12.64
C GLY A 277 15.55 -13.62 -11.76
N ALA A 278 16.22 -13.20 -10.68
CA ALA A 278 16.85 -14.12 -9.72
C ALA A 278 15.80 -15.03 -9.04
N VAL A 279 16.20 -16.25 -8.75
CA VAL A 279 15.48 -17.15 -7.87
C VAL A 279 16.05 -16.95 -6.45
N PRO A 280 15.21 -16.84 -5.42
CA PRO A 280 15.69 -16.63 -4.04
C PRO A 280 16.21 -17.93 -3.41
N ASP A 281 17.23 -18.53 -4.02
CA ASP A 281 17.99 -19.66 -3.51
C ASP A 281 18.89 -19.27 -2.31
N ASP A 282 19.67 -20.21 -1.82
CA ASP A 282 20.57 -19.96 -0.68
C ASP A 282 21.60 -18.85 -1.02
N GLY A 283 22.10 -18.79 -2.25
CA GLY A 283 23.02 -17.74 -2.70
C GLY A 283 22.39 -16.35 -2.71
N TRP A 284 21.11 -16.26 -3.01
CA TRP A 284 20.35 -15.01 -2.90
C TRP A 284 20.28 -14.52 -1.45
N TRP A 285 20.01 -15.44 -0.50
CA TRP A 285 19.98 -15.14 0.94
C TRP A 285 21.36 -14.81 1.50
N ASP A 286 22.43 -15.42 0.99
CA ASP A 286 23.80 -15.09 1.36
C ASP A 286 24.15 -13.63 1.05
N VAL A 287 23.67 -13.10 -0.08
CA VAL A 287 23.83 -11.67 -0.40
C VAL A 287 23.16 -10.78 0.65
N LEU A 288 21.99 -11.16 1.16
CA LEU A 288 21.33 -10.40 2.23
C LEU A 288 22.14 -10.45 3.54
N VAL A 289 22.68 -11.62 3.89
CA VAL A 289 23.55 -11.80 5.07
C VAL A 289 24.85 -10.99 4.92
N ASP A 290 25.43 -10.97 3.72
CA ASP A 290 26.58 -10.10 3.40
C ASP A 290 26.23 -8.62 3.57
N ALA A 291 25.05 -8.21 3.10
CA ALA A 291 24.59 -6.83 3.23
C ALA A 291 24.36 -6.43 4.70
N ALA A 292 23.83 -7.34 5.51
CA ALA A 292 23.67 -7.13 6.96
C ALA A 292 25.03 -7.03 7.67
N ALA A 293 26.02 -7.85 7.27
CA ALA A 293 27.39 -7.77 7.77
C ALA A 293 28.05 -6.43 7.39
N ALA A 294 27.86 -5.96 6.16
CA ALA A 294 28.36 -4.67 5.70
C ALA A 294 27.70 -3.50 6.47
N ALA A 295 26.40 -3.56 6.73
CA ALA A 295 25.67 -2.59 7.54
C ALA A 295 26.23 -2.50 8.96
N ALA A 296 26.41 -3.65 9.62
CA ALA A 296 26.98 -3.72 10.96
C ALA A 296 28.40 -3.15 11.00
N HIS A 297 29.23 -3.54 10.03
CA HIS A 297 30.60 -3.05 9.92
C HIS A 297 30.66 -1.52 9.71
N ALA A 298 29.83 -0.97 8.84
CA ALA A 298 29.73 0.48 8.61
C ALA A 298 29.35 1.25 9.89
N SER A 299 28.66 0.59 10.82
CA SER A 299 28.32 1.12 12.14
C SER A 299 29.32 0.78 13.23
N GLY A 300 30.51 0.22 12.89
CA GLY A 300 31.53 -0.19 13.86
C GLY A 300 31.11 -1.38 14.73
N ARG A 301 30.18 -2.22 14.28
CA ARG A 301 29.61 -3.34 15.03
C ARG A 301 30.09 -4.71 14.53
N ARG A 302 30.11 -5.67 15.43
CA ARG A 302 30.39 -7.07 15.11
C ARG A 302 29.12 -7.75 14.59
N PHE A 303 29.29 -8.63 13.62
CA PHE A 303 28.19 -9.42 13.04
C PHE A 303 28.59 -10.90 12.97
N VAL A 304 27.67 -11.77 13.36
CA VAL A 304 27.88 -13.22 13.35
C VAL A 304 27.00 -13.82 12.27
N ARG A 305 27.61 -14.27 11.16
CA ARG A 305 26.90 -14.78 9.99
C ARG A 305 26.06 -16.03 10.28
N ASP A 306 26.61 -16.96 11.08
CA ASP A 306 25.88 -18.17 11.45
C ASP A 306 24.59 -17.85 12.21
N SER A 307 24.65 -16.86 13.11
CA SER A 307 23.44 -16.37 13.81
C SER A 307 22.42 -15.78 12.85
N ALA A 308 22.87 -15.10 11.78
CA ALA A 308 21.97 -14.53 10.78
C ALA A 308 21.22 -15.62 9.98
N HIS A 309 21.91 -16.68 9.55
CA HIS A 309 21.26 -17.80 8.87
C HIS A 309 20.24 -18.50 9.78
N VAL A 310 20.60 -18.69 11.04
CA VAL A 310 19.71 -19.31 12.02
C VAL A 310 18.46 -18.46 12.25
N VAL A 311 18.61 -17.15 12.47
CA VAL A 311 17.47 -16.28 12.75
C VAL A 311 16.58 -16.04 11.52
N LEU A 312 17.15 -16.06 10.31
CA LEU A 312 16.37 -16.06 9.06
C LEU A 312 15.50 -17.31 8.91
N ALA A 313 16.00 -18.46 9.36
CA ALA A 313 15.29 -19.72 9.24
C ALA A 313 14.18 -19.89 10.27
N ARG A 314 14.42 -19.53 11.54
CA ARG A 314 13.50 -19.84 12.64
C ARG A 314 12.94 -18.64 13.42
N GLY A 315 13.44 -17.42 13.16
CA GLY A 315 13.08 -16.24 13.93
C GLY A 315 13.96 -16.04 15.17
N ARG A 316 13.59 -15.07 16.00
CA ARG A 316 14.27 -14.74 17.28
C ARG A 316 13.82 -15.69 18.39
N ASP A 317 14.63 -15.81 19.44
CA ASP A 317 14.27 -16.60 20.62
C ASP A 317 13.11 -15.96 21.39
N GLU A 318 12.39 -16.76 22.18
CA GLU A 318 11.27 -16.25 22.99
C GLU A 318 11.76 -15.48 24.20
N GLU A 319 11.13 -14.37 24.48
CA GLU A 319 11.37 -13.54 25.65
C GLU A 319 10.18 -12.63 25.93
N PRO A 320 10.07 -12.02 27.14
CA PRO A 320 9.04 -11.02 27.44
C PRO A 320 9.06 -9.87 26.44
N TRP A 321 7.88 -9.54 25.91
CA TRP A 321 7.78 -8.55 24.83
C TRP A 321 8.24 -7.14 25.22
N GLN A 322 8.06 -6.74 26.50
CA GLN A 322 8.50 -5.43 27.00
C GLN A 322 10.03 -5.33 26.98
N GLU A 323 10.73 -6.37 27.48
CA GLU A 323 12.20 -6.39 27.52
C GLU A 323 12.78 -6.35 26.11
N ARG A 324 12.17 -7.12 25.19
CA ARG A 324 12.56 -7.12 23.77
C ARG A 324 12.39 -5.74 23.15
N TRP A 325 11.22 -5.13 23.32
CA TRP A 325 10.92 -3.83 22.72
C TRP A 325 11.75 -2.70 23.32
N LEU A 326 12.08 -2.73 24.60
CA LEU A 326 13.00 -1.78 25.21
C LEU A 326 14.40 -1.84 24.57
N ARG A 327 14.95 -3.04 24.38
CA ARG A 327 16.26 -3.20 23.71
C ARG A 327 16.21 -2.78 22.24
N ASP A 328 15.14 -3.12 21.53
CA ASP A 328 14.98 -2.74 20.12
C ASP A 328 14.75 -1.23 19.97
N LEU A 329 14.07 -0.59 20.93
CA LEU A 329 13.89 0.86 21.01
C LEU A 329 15.23 1.58 21.24
N ASP A 330 16.04 1.13 22.19
CA ASP A 330 17.39 1.65 22.42
C ASP A 330 18.24 1.63 21.13
N ARG A 331 18.18 0.52 20.39
CA ARG A 331 18.87 0.43 19.08
C ARG A 331 18.30 1.42 18.07
N ALA A 332 16.99 1.56 17.99
CA ALA A 332 16.33 2.47 17.07
C ALA A 332 16.70 3.95 17.33
N GLU A 333 16.97 4.29 18.59
CA GLU A 333 17.39 5.63 19.03
C GLU A 333 18.91 5.85 19.00
N GLY A 334 19.66 4.84 18.55
CA GLY A 334 21.12 4.91 18.46
C GLY A 334 21.85 4.57 19.76
N ASN A 335 21.11 4.23 20.81
CA ASN A 335 21.65 3.72 22.06
C ASN A 335 21.85 2.21 21.90
N HIS A 336 23.08 1.79 21.64
CA HIS A 336 23.31 0.36 21.51
C HIS A 336 23.49 -0.27 22.91
N PRO A 337 22.63 -1.23 23.27
CA PRO A 337 22.73 -1.91 24.56
C PRO A 337 24.11 -2.54 24.74
N CYS A 338 24.55 -2.67 25.99
CA CYS A 338 25.83 -3.29 26.31
C CYS A 338 25.89 -4.72 25.73
N ALA A 339 27.06 -5.11 25.24
CA ALA A 339 27.27 -6.43 24.63
C ALA A 339 26.89 -7.62 25.53
N SER A 340 26.82 -7.43 26.84
CA SER A 340 26.41 -8.44 27.82
C SER A 340 24.90 -8.68 27.87
N SER A 341 24.08 -7.75 27.37
CA SER A 341 22.61 -7.81 27.41
C SER A 341 21.97 -8.20 26.07
N THR A 342 22.77 -8.43 25.03
CA THR A 342 22.30 -8.65 23.66
C THR A 342 22.83 -9.97 23.13
N THR A 343 21.94 -10.82 22.61
CA THR A 343 22.34 -12.07 21.95
C THR A 343 22.86 -11.79 20.53
N SER A 344 23.69 -12.71 19.98
CA SER A 344 24.12 -12.63 18.59
C SER A 344 22.95 -12.77 17.61
N PHE A 345 21.84 -13.39 18.02
CA PHE A 345 20.62 -13.52 17.24
C PHE A 345 19.85 -12.20 17.15
N ASP A 346 19.78 -11.43 18.23
CA ASP A 346 19.14 -10.11 18.24
C ASP A 346 19.90 -9.10 17.37
N GLU A 347 21.24 -9.12 17.46
CA GLU A 347 22.09 -8.30 16.59
C GLU A 347 21.90 -8.69 15.12
N ALA A 348 21.83 -9.99 14.82
CA ALA A 348 21.62 -10.48 13.48
C ALA A 348 20.24 -10.05 12.93
N ALA A 349 19.17 -10.19 13.70
CA ALA A 349 17.83 -9.77 13.31
C ALA A 349 17.78 -8.26 13.03
N TRP A 350 18.40 -7.44 13.88
CA TRP A 350 18.48 -5.99 13.71
C TRP A 350 19.14 -5.63 12.38
N TRP A 351 20.34 -6.13 12.10
CA TRP A 351 21.08 -5.79 10.90
C TRP A 351 20.46 -6.37 9.63
N LEU A 352 19.85 -7.56 9.70
CA LEU A 352 19.04 -8.10 8.61
C LEU A 352 17.84 -7.21 8.27
N GLY A 353 17.14 -6.70 9.27
CA GLY A 353 16.06 -5.74 9.08
C GLY A 353 16.54 -4.44 8.43
N ARG A 354 17.70 -3.90 8.83
CA ARG A 354 18.30 -2.69 8.22
C ARG A 354 18.75 -2.95 6.78
N ALA A 355 19.36 -4.10 6.52
CA ALA A 355 19.76 -4.51 5.18
C ALA A 355 18.55 -4.69 4.26
N TRP A 356 17.47 -5.31 4.77
CA TRP A 356 16.22 -5.43 4.03
C TRP A 356 15.63 -4.07 3.67
N ALA A 357 15.51 -3.17 4.62
CA ALA A 357 14.97 -1.82 4.38
C ALA A 357 15.80 -1.02 3.37
N ALA A 358 17.12 -0.97 3.53
CA ALA A 358 18.02 -0.19 2.68
C ALA A 358 18.17 -0.81 1.27
N GLY A 359 18.15 -2.16 1.18
CA GLY A 359 18.28 -2.93 -0.06
C GLY A 359 16.97 -3.21 -0.78
N TYR A 360 15.82 -2.84 -0.22
CA TYR A 360 14.50 -3.28 -0.69
C TYR A 360 14.23 -2.98 -2.17
N ALA A 361 14.76 -1.89 -2.71
CA ALA A 361 14.66 -1.59 -4.14
C ALA A 361 15.33 -2.66 -5.02
N HIS A 362 16.47 -3.20 -4.58
CA HIS A 362 17.15 -4.29 -5.28
C HIS A 362 16.41 -5.62 -5.10
N VAL A 363 15.79 -5.87 -3.92
CA VAL A 363 14.90 -7.02 -3.71
C VAL A 363 13.78 -7.00 -4.75
N VAL A 364 13.05 -5.89 -4.85
CA VAL A 364 11.95 -5.71 -5.81
C VAL A 364 12.43 -5.94 -7.24
N ALA A 365 13.54 -5.30 -7.63
CA ALA A 365 14.07 -5.41 -9.00
C ALA A 365 14.55 -6.83 -9.33
N SER A 366 15.16 -7.54 -8.37
CA SER A 366 15.67 -8.89 -8.59
C SER A 366 14.57 -9.93 -8.78
N LEU A 367 13.43 -9.73 -8.12
CA LEU A 367 12.33 -10.69 -8.08
C LEU A 367 11.17 -10.33 -9.02
N ASP A 368 11.28 -9.19 -9.74
CA ASP A 368 10.21 -8.74 -10.63
C ASP A 368 9.83 -9.80 -11.66
N ARG A 369 8.61 -10.29 -11.59
CA ARG A 369 8.00 -11.29 -12.49
C ARG A 369 8.79 -12.58 -12.64
N SER A 370 9.74 -12.86 -11.75
CA SER A 370 10.53 -14.10 -11.80
C SER A 370 9.63 -15.32 -11.61
N VAL A 371 9.91 -16.39 -12.36
CA VAL A 371 9.19 -17.67 -12.24
C VAL A 371 9.87 -18.50 -11.15
N ARG A 372 9.09 -19.01 -10.21
CA ARG A 372 9.60 -19.74 -9.04
C ARG A 372 8.73 -20.96 -8.79
N PRO A 373 9.34 -22.09 -8.37
CA PRO A 373 8.57 -23.21 -7.84
C PRO A 373 7.76 -22.78 -6.60
N GLU A 374 6.56 -23.30 -6.46
CA GLU A 374 5.64 -22.94 -5.37
C GLU A 374 6.26 -23.07 -3.98
N HIS A 375 6.99 -24.18 -3.73
CA HIS A 375 7.62 -24.44 -2.44
C HIS A 375 8.74 -23.44 -2.10
N GLU A 376 9.52 -22.99 -3.09
CA GLU A 376 10.55 -21.95 -2.90
C GLU A 376 9.89 -20.61 -2.62
N TRP A 377 8.80 -20.31 -3.34
CA TRP A 377 8.05 -19.09 -3.12
C TRP A 377 7.43 -19.02 -1.72
N ARG A 378 6.90 -20.16 -1.21
CA ARG A 378 6.37 -20.25 0.16
C ARG A 378 7.46 -19.97 1.20
N ARG A 379 8.63 -20.62 1.07
CA ARG A 379 9.80 -20.37 1.93
C ARG A 379 10.26 -18.92 1.88
N TRP A 380 10.27 -18.34 0.69
CA TRP A 380 10.63 -16.93 0.54
C TRP A 380 9.65 -16.01 1.27
N ARG A 381 8.35 -16.18 1.10
CA ARG A 381 7.32 -15.39 1.79
C ARG A 381 7.44 -15.47 3.32
N GLU A 382 7.71 -16.64 3.86
CA GLU A 382 7.91 -16.82 5.30
C GLU A 382 9.11 -16.02 5.82
N ARG A 383 10.25 -16.05 5.11
CA ARG A 383 11.44 -15.28 5.48
C ARG A 383 11.24 -13.78 5.26
N ALA A 384 10.64 -13.39 4.14
CA ALA A 384 10.31 -12.00 3.83
C ALA A 384 9.38 -11.39 4.90
N ALA A 385 8.35 -12.12 5.33
CA ALA A 385 7.43 -11.66 6.38
C ALA A 385 8.16 -11.39 7.72
N ARG A 386 9.20 -12.18 8.08
CA ARG A 386 10.04 -11.89 9.25
C ARG A 386 10.87 -10.63 9.04
N LEU A 387 11.52 -10.50 7.88
CA LEU A 387 12.35 -9.34 7.55
C LEU A 387 11.54 -8.06 7.51
N GLU A 388 10.32 -8.09 6.99
CA GLU A 388 9.41 -6.95 6.99
C GLU A 388 9.02 -6.53 8.41
N ARG A 389 8.80 -7.49 9.33
CA ARG A 389 8.59 -7.19 10.75
C ARG A 389 9.79 -6.50 11.40
N TRP A 390 11.01 -6.85 10.99
CA TRP A 390 12.23 -6.25 11.51
C TRP A 390 12.61 -4.94 10.80
N ALA A 391 12.15 -4.75 9.57
CA ALA A 391 12.50 -3.59 8.72
C ALA A 391 11.54 -2.40 8.86
N PHE A 392 10.22 -2.69 8.91
CA PHE A 392 9.17 -1.70 8.69
C PHE A 392 8.23 -1.51 9.89
N GLY A 393 8.76 -1.68 11.09
CA GLY A 393 8.00 -1.49 12.31
C GLY A 393 7.64 -0.02 12.62
N PRO A 394 6.97 0.21 13.75
CA PRO A 394 6.49 1.52 14.13
C PRO A 394 7.64 2.47 14.52
N PRO A 395 7.39 3.79 14.47
CA PRO A 395 8.30 4.80 15.02
C PRO A 395 8.51 4.61 16.53
N ALA A 396 9.68 5.06 17.02
CA ALA A 396 10.04 5.01 18.45
C ALA A 396 8.96 5.63 19.36
N GLU A 397 8.39 6.78 18.98
CA GLU A 397 7.30 7.44 19.72
C GLU A 397 6.10 6.51 19.95
N THR A 398 5.70 5.77 18.93
CA THR A 398 4.58 4.82 19.04
C THR A 398 4.93 3.67 19.99
N VAL A 399 6.15 3.13 19.88
CA VAL A 399 6.61 2.03 20.76
C VAL A 399 6.65 2.46 22.21
N ARG A 400 7.15 3.68 22.51
CA ARG A 400 7.14 4.24 23.87
C ARG A 400 5.73 4.31 24.46
N LYS A 401 4.74 4.74 23.66
CA LYS A 401 3.33 4.79 24.10
C LYS A 401 2.79 3.41 24.47
N LEU A 402 3.10 2.39 23.66
CA LEU A 402 2.62 1.03 23.93
C LEU A 402 3.37 0.38 25.11
N LEU A 403 4.65 0.64 25.26
CA LEU A 403 5.41 0.20 26.44
C LEU A 403 4.83 0.79 27.74
N ALA A 404 4.51 2.08 27.75
CA ALA A 404 3.86 2.73 28.91
C ALA A 404 2.48 2.10 29.23
N LEU A 405 1.72 1.67 28.23
CA LEU A 405 0.50 0.89 28.46
C LEU A 405 0.79 -0.48 29.07
N GLY A 406 1.87 -1.14 28.61
CA GLY A 406 2.32 -2.43 29.17
C GLY A 406 2.78 -2.31 30.61
N GLU A 407 3.56 -1.26 30.94
CA GLU A 407 4.03 -0.95 32.30
C GLU A 407 2.87 -0.67 33.25
N ALA A 408 1.81 -0.03 32.74
CA ALA A 408 0.58 0.22 33.50
C ALA A 408 -0.36 -1.01 33.61
N GLY A 409 0.00 -2.16 32.99
CA GLY A 409 -0.84 -3.37 32.98
C GLY A 409 -2.07 -3.29 32.06
N MET A 410 -2.20 -2.20 31.27
CA MET A 410 -3.29 -2.00 30.31
C MET A 410 -3.13 -2.86 29.06
N LEU A 411 -1.90 -3.03 28.56
CA LEU A 411 -1.58 -3.78 27.34
C LEU A 411 -0.77 -5.03 27.66
N ASP A 412 -1.18 -6.15 27.06
CA ASP A 412 -0.44 -7.40 27.06
C ASP A 412 -0.33 -7.99 25.64
N VAL A 413 0.56 -8.98 25.46
CA VAL A 413 0.77 -9.70 24.19
C VAL A 413 0.64 -11.19 24.43
N ALA A 414 -0.23 -11.83 23.65
CA ALA A 414 -0.47 -13.28 23.74
C ALA A 414 -0.39 -13.96 22.36
N ARG A 415 -0.24 -15.29 22.34
CA ARG A 415 -0.24 -16.09 21.10
C ARG A 415 -1.63 -16.50 20.62
N SER A 416 -2.59 -16.50 21.54
CA SER A 416 -3.99 -16.84 21.29
C SER A 416 -4.89 -15.86 22.02
N VAL A 417 -6.15 -15.80 21.60
CA VAL A 417 -7.17 -15.00 22.28
C VAL A 417 -7.34 -15.54 23.70
N PRO A 418 -7.20 -14.70 24.75
CA PRO A 418 -7.44 -15.11 26.13
C PRO A 418 -8.89 -15.53 26.33
N ALA A 419 -9.11 -16.57 27.14
CA ALA A 419 -10.46 -17.08 27.42
C ALA A 419 -11.35 -16.04 28.17
N GLU A 420 -10.72 -15.14 28.91
CA GLU A 420 -11.35 -14.05 29.65
C GLU A 420 -11.65 -12.81 28.79
N ALA A 421 -11.24 -12.77 27.52
CA ALA A 421 -11.56 -11.68 26.63
C ALA A 421 -13.08 -11.59 26.38
N THR A 422 -13.64 -10.41 26.60
CA THR A 422 -15.08 -10.14 26.43
C THR A 422 -15.42 -9.55 25.06
N VAL A 423 -14.42 -9.01 24.37
CA VAL A 423 -14.53 -8.43 23.02
C VAL A 423 -13.36 -8.90 22.17
N GLU A 424 -13.64 -9.31 20.95
CA GLU A 424 -12.61 -9.64 19.95
C GLU A 424 -12.69 -8.65 18.79
N VAL A 425 -11.53 -8.09 18.40
CA VAL A 425 -11.37 -7.20 17.26
C VAL A 425 -10.41 -7.84 16.28
N ASP A 426 -10.84 -8.06 15.04
CA ASP A 426 -9.95 -8.57 13.99
C ASP A 426 -9.20 -7.41 13.31
N ALA A 427 -7.92 -7.26 13.63
CA ALA A 427 -7.00 -6.29 13.04
C ALA A 427 -6.07 -6.94 12.00
N ILE A 428 -6.44 -8.11 11.47
CA ILE A 428 -5.70 -8.78 10.40
C ILE A 428 -6.15 -8.19 9.07
N THR A 429 -5.27 -7.42 8.45
CA THR A 429 -5.51 -6.93 7.09
C THR A 429 -5.40 -8.08 6.11
N ARG A 430 -6.33 -8.19 5.18
CA ARG A 430 -6.25 -9.17 4.09
C ARG A 430 -4.91 -9.02 3.35
N GLY A 431 -4.37 -10.15 2.94
CA GLY A 431 -3.13 -10.22 2.17
C GLY A 431 -3.22 -9.41 0.86
N PRO A 432 -2.08 -9.07 0.26
CA PRO A 432 -2.05 -8.47 -1.07
C PRO A 432 -2.43 -9.47 -2.15
N GLY A 433 -2.64 -8.98 -3.37
CA GLY A 433 -3.09 -9.78 -4.50
C GLY A 433 -4.61 -9.74 -4.68
N VAL A 434 -5.15 -10.76 -5.32
CA VAL A 434 -6.58 -10.89 -5.65
C VAL A 434 -7.20 -12.19 -5.11
N LEU A 435 -6.37 -13.07 -4.56
CA LEU A 435 -6.76 -14.33 -3.94
C LEU A 435 -6.48 -14.32 -2.44
N ASP A 436 -7.34 -14.98 -1.68
CA ASP A 436 -7.09 -15.25 -0.26
C ASP A 436 -5.80 -16.06 -0.09
N ASP A 437 -5.14 -15.90 1.06
CA ASP A 437 -3.88 -16.59 1.32
C ASP A 437 -4.11 -18.11 1.43
N HIS A 438 -3.37 -18.89 0.64
CA HIS A 438 -3.45 -20.35 0.59
C HIS A 438 -3.04 -21.08 1.87
N LEU A 439 -2.66 -20.35 2.92
CA LEU A 439 -2.23 -20.92 4.19
C LEU A 439 -3.38 -21.38 5.09
N GLY A 440 -4.60 -21.48 4.56
CA GLY A 440 -5.72 -22.14 5.23
C GLY A 440 -5.38 -23.63 5.44
N ALA A 441 -5.51 -24.10 6.69
CA ALA A 441 -5.17 -25.46 7.12
C ALA A 441 -5.95 -26.60 6.43
N ASP A 442 -6.88 -26.29 5.52
CA ASP A 442 -7.91 -27.22 5.07
C ASP A 442 -7.81 -27.64 3.60
N GLY A 443 -6.72 -27.29 2.89
CA GLY A 443 -6.56 -27.69 1.48
C GLY A 443 -7.63 -27.14 0.53
N ALA A 444 -8.37 -26.12 0.93
CA ALA A 444 -9.38 -25.47 0.09
C ALA A 444 -8.71 -24.68 -1.04
N GLU A 445 -9.32 -24.70 -2.22
CA GLU A 445 -8.88 -23.86 -3.33
C GLU A 445 -8.99 -22.37 -2.95
N PRO A 446 -8.00 -21.56 -3.37
CA PRO A 446 -7.99 -20.13 -3.09
C PRO A 446 -9.18 -19.45 -3.72
N ARG A 447 -9.82 -18.56 -2.96
CA ARG A 447 -10.97 -17.79 -3.41
C ARG A 447 -10.56 -16.39 -3.82
N ALA A 448 -11.18 -15.88 -4.85
CA ALA A 448 -11.06 -14.47 -5.23
C ALA A 448 -11.65 -13.57 -4.13
N HIS A 449 -11.01 -12.44 -3.88
CA HIS A 449 -11.39 -11.50 -2.83
C HIS A 449 -12.80 -10.90 -3.03
N ASP A 450 -13.21 -10.71 -4.29
CA ASP A 450 -14.51 -10.14 -4.67
C ASP A 450 -15.00 -10.64 -6.02
N SER A 451 -16.22 -10.23 -6.40
CA SER A 451 -16.89 -10.65 -7.63
C SER A 451 -16.19 -10.16 -8.91
N LEU A 452 -15.52 -9.00 -8.86
CA LEU A 452 -14.78 -8.48 -10.01
C LEU A 452 -13.63 -9.42 -10.38
N TRP A 453 -12.83 -9.83 -9.38
CA TRP A 453 -11.70 -10.72 -9.61
C TRP A 453 -12.14 -12.14 -9.94
N ALA A 454 -13.18 -12.65 -9.25
CA ALA A 454 -13.78 -13.95 -9.59
C ALA A 454 -14.19 -14.00 -11.05
N THR A 455 -14.95 -13.00 -11.52
CA THR A 455 -15.42 -12.92 -12.91
C THR A 455 -14.26 -12.86 -13.92
N LEU A 456 -13.21 -12.07 -13.64
CA LEU A 456 -12.06 -11.94 -14.55
C LEU A 456 -11.23 -13.22 -14.65
N LEU A 457 -11.10 -13.95 -13.54
CA LEU A 457 -10.42 -15.26 -13.49
C LEU A 457 -11.24 -16.31 -14.24
N ASP A 458 -12.54 -16.42 -13.98
CA ASP A 458 -13.45 -17.38 -14.60
C ASP A 458 -13.55 -17.18 -16.11
N LEU A 459 -13.54 -15.93 -16.58
CA LEU A 459 -13.55 -15.58 -18.00
C LEU A 459 -12.16 -15.69 -18.66
N GLY A 460 -11.11 -16.09 -17.93
CA GLY A 460 -9.75 -16.20 -18.44
C GLY A 460 -9.15 -14.88 -18.93
N GLN A 461 -9.62 -13.75 -18.39
CA GLN A 461 -9.10 -12.42 -18.76
C GLN A 461 -7.81 -12.08 -18.03
N VAL A 462 -7.59 -12.70 -16.90
CA VAL A 462 -6.40 -12.59 -16.06
C VAL A 462 -5.98 -13.97 -15.58
N GLN A 463 -4.74 -14.11 -15.15
CA GLN A 463 -4.25 -15.34 -14.51
C GLN A 463 -3.45 -14.99 -13.25
N VAL A 464 -3.48 -15.91 -12.30
CA VAL A 464 -2.60 -15.97 -11.13
C VAL A 464 -1.80 -17.26 -11.24
N ARG A 465 -0.49 -17.19 -11.07
CA ARG A 465 0.38 -18.38 -11.11
C ARG A 465 0.20 -19.24 -9.85
N PRO A 466 0.39 -20.56 -9.93
CA PRO A 466 0.33 -21.43 -8.76
C PRO A 466 1.21 -20.92 -7.61
N GLY A 467 0.67 -20.88 -6.40
CA GLY A 467 1.35 -20.38 -5.21
C GLY A 467 1.45 -18.87 -5.07
N GLU A 468 1.04 -18.09 -6.07
CA GLU A 468 0.96 -16.62 -6.02
C GLU A 468 -0.48 -16.18 -5.73
N ARG A 469 -0.65 -14.90 -5.37
CA ARG A 469 -1.96 -14.30 -5.05
C ARG A 469 -2.33 -13.18 -6.03
N GLY A 470 -1.37 -12.61 -6.72
CA GLY A 470 -1.54 -11.47 -7.59
C GLY A 470 -1.63 -11.80 -9.06
N VAL A 471 -2.27 -10.91 -9.79
CA VAL A 471 -2.46 -11.00 -11.24
C VAL A 471 -1.13 -10.83 -11.95
N LEU A 472 -0.86 -11.73 -12.89
CA LEU A 472 0.31 -11.64 -13.76
C LEU A 472 0.10 -10.56 -14.83
N THR A 473 1.10 -9.66 -14.94
CA THR A 473 1.10 -8.56 -15.91
C THR A 473 2.42 -8.49 -16.68
N THR A 474 2.38 -7.85 -17.84
CA THR A 474 3.60 -7.40 -18.53
C THR A 474 4.28 -6.28 -17.74
N ALA A 475 5.50 -5.94 -18.09
CA ALA A 475 6.22 -4.80 -17.50
C ALA A 475 5.53 -3.44 -17.70
N SER A 476 4.58 -3.33 -18.61
CA SER A 476 3.73 -2.15 -18.83
C SER A 476 2.32 -2.32 -18.25
N GLY A 477 2.13 -3.20 -17.26
CA GLY A 477 0.89 -3.38 -16.53
C GLY A 477 -0.26 -4.04 -17.31
N GLN A 478 -0.05 -4.53 -18.55
CA GLN A 478 -1.09 -5.24 -19.30
C GLN A 478 -1.30 -6.63 -18.70
N CYS A 479 -2.55 -7.02 -18.46
CA CYS A 479 -2.90 -8.36 -17.98
C CYS A 479 -2.45 -9.45 -18.96
N ILE A 480 -2.07 -10.60 -18.41
CA ILE A 480 -1.72 -11.79 -19.17
C ILE A 480 -2.82 -12.85 -18.91
N SER A 481 -3.36 -13.40 -19.98
CA SER A 481 -4.38 -14.46 -19.94
C SER A 481 -3.75 -15.83 -19.64
N PRO A 482 -4.54 -16.85 -19.29
CA PRO A 482 -4.04 -18.23 -19.09
C PRO A 482 -3.29 -18.81 -20.30
N GLU A 483 -3.56 -18.32 -21.52
CA GLU A 483 -2.84 -18.72 -22.74
C GLU A 483 -1.49 -17.99 -22.89
N GLY A 484 -1.07 -17.20 -21.91
CA GLY A 484 0.19 -16.45 -21.92
C GLY A 484 0.21 -15.23 -22.83
N ARG A 485 -0.96 -14.78 -23.30
CA ARG A 485 -1.11 -13.60 -24.17
C ARG A 485 -1.60 -12.37 -23.40
N GLY A 486 -1.18 -11.20 -23.85
CA GLY A 486 -1.69 -9.95 -23.30
C GLY A 486 -3.18 -9.78 -23.56
N THR A 487 -3.97 -9.54 -22.51
CA THR A 487 -5.41 -9.26 -22.61
C THR A 487 -5.61 -7.85 -23.18
N PRO A 488 -6.18 -7.70 -24.38
CA PRO A 488 -6.28 -6.39 -25.02
C PRO A 488 -7.12 -5.41 -24.24
N GLY A 489 -6.56 -4.22 -24.02
CA GLY A 489 -7.24 -3.12 -23.35
C GLY A 489 -7.44 -3.29 -21.83
N LEU A 490 -6.93 -4.36 -21.20
CA LEU A 490 -7.01 -4.56 -19.76
C LEU A 490 -5.63 -4.42 -19.11
N SER A 491 -5.55 -3.62 -18.07
CA SER A 491 -4.35 -3.40 -17.28
C SER A 491 -4.63 -3.48 -15.78
N VAL A 492 -3.64 -3.89 -15.00
CA VAL A 492 -3.69 -3.91 -13.54
C VAL A 492 -2.44 -3.25 -12.99
N LEU A 493 -2.61 -2.36 -12.03
CA LEU A 493 -1.53 -1.63 -11.36
C LEU A 493 -1.69 -1.70 -9.85
N GLY A 494 -0.57 -1.84 -9.16
CA GLY A 494 -0.55 -1.78 -7.71
C GLY A 494 -0.83 -3.09 -7.03
N ARG A 495 -1.41 -3.04 -5.85
CA ARG A 495 -1.54 -4.16 -4.91
C ARG A 495 -2.15 -5.45 -5.48
N PRO A 496 -3.09 -5.43 -6.43
CA PRO A 496 -3.60 -6.65 -7.05
C PRO A 496 -2.55 -7.46 -7.84
N THR A 497 -1.38 -6.88 -8.15
CA THR A 497 -0.27 -7.58 -8.83
C THR A 497 0.80 -8.10 -7.87
N GLU A 498 0.61 -7.99 -6.56
CA GLU A 498 1.58 -8.43 -5.56
C GLU A 498 1.82 -9.95 -5.66
N ASP A 499 3.01 -10.36 -5.45
CA ASP A 499 3.71 -11.60 -5.64
C ASP A 499 4.46 -11.65 -6.99
N PRO A 500 3.82 -11.57 -8.19
CA PRO A 500 4.56 -11.33 -9.43
C PRO A 500 5.37 -10.03 -9.39
N VAL A 501 4.82 -8.97 -8.83
CA VAL A 501 5.45 -7.66 -8.66
C VAL A 501 5.40 -7.26 -7.19
N ILE A 502 6.55 -7.24 -6.53
CA ILE A 502 6.66 -7.00 -5.09
C ILE A 502 6.73 -5.50 -4.79
N GLY A 503 6.20 -5.11 -3.62
CA GLY A 503 6.39 -3.77 -3.05
C GLY A 503 5.43 -2.71 -3.57
N HIS A 504 4.24 -3.10 -4.00
CA HIS A 504 3.17 -2.20 -4.41
C HIS A 504 2.41 -1.53 -3.26
N ASP A 505 2.75 -1.83 -2.02
CA ASP A 505 2.12 -1.33 -0.79
C ASP A 505 2.64 0.05 -0.34
N THR A 506 3.64 0.61 -1.02
CA THR A 506 4.28 1.87 -0.63
C THR A 506 3.86 3.05 -1.50
N LEU A 507 3.71 4.23 -0.86
CA LEU A 507 3.56 5.53 -1.55
C LEU A 507 4.87 6.02 -2.18
N LEU A 508 6.02 5.50 -1.71
CA LEU A 508 7.35 6.02 -2.02
C LEU A 508 7.82 5.74 -3.44
N ARG A 509 7.15 4.86 -4.16
CA ARG A 509 7.64 4.38 -5.44
C ARG A 509 6.64 4.66 -6.55
N LEU A 510 7.04 5.56 -7.44
CA LEU A 510 6.64 5.43 -8.84
C LEU A 510 7.25 4.10 -9.30
N HIS A 511 6.44 3.05 -9.34
CA HIS A 511 6.89 1.82 -9.97
C HIS A 511 7.07 2.11 -11.46
N ALA A 512 8.18 1.64 -12.00
CA ALA A 512 8.47 1.74 -13.43
C ALA A 512 7.33 1.17 -14.31
N ASP A 513 6.50 0.30 -13.76
CA ASP A 513 5.28 -0.22 -14.38
C ASP A 513 4.25 0.87 -14.69
N VAL A 514 4.07 1.82 -13.77
CA VAL A 514 3.12 2.93 -13.94
C VAL A 514 3.58 3.84 -15.07
N GLU A 515 4.89 4.16 -15.12
CA GLU A 515 5.45 4.98 -16.19
C GLU A 515 5.35 4.26 -17.55
N ARG A 516 5.78 2.99 -17.62
CA ARG A 516 5.68 2.18 -18.85
C ARG A 516 4.23 1.96 -19.30
N TRP A 517 3.30 1.81 -18.35
CA TRP A 517 1.87 1.74 -18.64
C TRP A 517 1.39 3.05 -19.29
N ALA A 518 1.74 4.19 -18.70
CA ALA A 518 1.32 5.49 -19.17
C ALA A 518 1.87 5.79 -20.57
N GLU A 519 3.15 5.51 -20.81
CA GLU A 519 3.80 5.65 -22.13
C GLU A 519 3.11 4.77 -23.18
N ARG A 520 2.80 3.51 -22.86
CA ARG A 520 2.08 2.60 -23.76
C ARG A 520 0.69 3.13 -24.07
N ILE A 521 -0.09 3.55 -23.05
CA ILE A 521 -1.44 4.07 -23.26
C ILE A 521 -1.41 5.35 -24.10
N ALA A 522 -0.52 6.28 -23.81
CA ALA A 522 -0.36 7.51 -24.60
C ALA A 522 0.00 7.19 -26.06
N ALA A 523 0.94 6.28 -26.31
CA ALA A 523 1.32 5.85 -27.65
C ALA A 523 0.15 5.20 -28.41
N GLU A 524 -0.62 4.32 -27.77
CA GLU A 524 -1.80 3.70 -28.35
C GLU A 524 -2.89 4.74 -28.72
N MET A 525 -3.07 5.76 -27.88
CA MET A 525 -4.04 6.84 -28.14
C MET A 525 -3.62 7.67 -29.35
N VAL A 526 -2.33 8.02 -29.42
CA VAL A 526 -1.76 8.77 -30.55
C VAL A 526 -1.85 7.96 -31.85
N ALA A 527 -1.48 6.68 -31.83
CA ALA A 527 -1.54 5.77 -32.99
C ALA A 527 -2.99 5.55 -33.48
N GLY A 528 -3.96 5.40 -32.58
CA GLY A 528 -5.37 5.27 -32.90
C GLY A 528 -5.95 6.47 -33.65
N ARG A 529 -5.38 7.67 -33.44
CA ARG A 529 -5.71 8.87 -34.21
C ARG A 529 -5.23 8.79 -35.66
N ALA A 530 -4.07 8.18 -35.91
CA ALA A 530 -3.52 8.06 -37.24
C ALA A 530 -4.33 7.12 -38.15
N VAL A 531 -5.10 6.19 -37.59
CA VAL A 531 -5.93 5.22 -38.29
C VAL A 531 -7.35 5.73 -38.59
N MET A 532 -7.83 6.78 -37.90
CA MET A 532 -9.11 7.41 -38.20
C MET A 532 -8.93 8.36 -39.39
N PRO A 533 -9.54 8.10 -40.57
CA PRO A 533 -9.43 9.02 -41.69
C PRO A 533 -10.05 10.37 -41.26
N ARG A 534 -9.32 11.44 -41.49
CA ARG A 534 -9.88 12.80 -41.41
C ARG A 534 -11.14 12.81 -42.25
N GLN A 535 -12.33 12.88 -41.65
CA GLN A 535 -13.53 13.27 -42.37
C GLN A 535 -13.26 14.66 -42.94
N ARG A 536 -12.80 14.68 -44.19
CA ARG A 536 -12.80 15.93 -44.98
C ARG A 536 -14.25 16.40 -45.02
N GLY A 537 -14.50 17.57 -44.51
CA GLY A 537 -15.79 18.23 -44.55
C GLY A 537 -16.35 18.17 -45.94
N ALA A 538 -17.34 17.32 -46.14
CA ALA A 538 -18.21 17.37 -47.33
C ALA A 538 -18.98 18.69 -47.23
N LYS A 539 -18.56 19.69 -48.02
CA LYS A 539 -19.34 20.87 -48.29
C LYS A 539 -20.67 20.37 -48.85
N LEU A 540 -21.76 20.53 -48.10
CA LEU A 540 -23.11 20.46 -48.62
C LEU A 540 -23.21 21.54 -49.71
N ARG A 541 -23.17 21.10 -50.97
CA ARG A 541 -23.69 21.88 -52.11
C ARG A 541 -25.20 21.83 -52.01
N THR A 542 -25.83 22.90 -51.60
CA THR A 542 -27.22 23.21 -51.83
C THR A 542 -27.45 23.25 -53.32
N ALA A 543 -28.22 22.26 -53.82
CA ALA A 543 -28.91 22.37 -55.12
C ALA A 543 -30.38 22.59 -54.78
N ALA A 544 -30.81 23.82 -54.93
CA ALA A 544 -32.19 24.20 -55.00
C ALA A 544 -32.69 24.02 -56.45
N ALA A 545 -33.94 23.83 -56.54
CA ALA A 545 -34.84 24.03 -57.68
C ALA A 545 -35.39 22.79 -58.40
N GLY A 546 -36.67 22.69 -58.34
CA GLY A 546 -37.46 22.58 -59.52
C GLY A 546 -38.66 21.62 -59.47
N ALA A 547 -39.83 22.25 -59.24
CA ALA A 547 -41.11 22.00 -59.94
C ALA A 547 -41.72 20.56 -59.82
N ALA A 548 -42.84 20.43 -59.28
CA ALA A 548 -44.22 20.82 -59.65
C ALA A 548 -45.06 19.56 -60.06
N THR A 549 -46.21 19.49 -59.43
CA THR A 549 -47.54 19.12 -59.91
C THR A 549 -47.91 17.67 -60.29
N ALA A 550 -49.06 17.41 -59.78
CA ALA A 550 -50.18 16.55 -60.25
C ALA A 550 -50.20 15.13 -59.63
N ALA A 551 -51.21 14.64 -59.08
CA ALA A 551 -52.62 14.82 -59.01
C ALA A 551 -53.24 13.48 -58.55
N VAL A 552 -54.19 13.53 -57.67
CA VAL A 552 -55.49 12.86 -57.69
C VAL A 552 -55.52 11.33 -57.81
N GLY A 553 -56.22 10.72 -56.84
CA GLY A 553 -57.02 9.52 -57.10
C GLY A 553 -57.06 8.51 -55.97
N GLU A 554 -58.07 8.62 -55.16
CA GLU A 554 -59.04 7.62 -54.69
C GLU A 554 -58.59 6.19 -54.52
N ALA A 555 -58.64 5.65 -53.33
CA ALA A 555 -59.67 4.76 -52.81
C ALA A 555 -59.33 4.45 -51.35
#